data_a0019b7aa6c0bca192587ac70d65a42a
#
_entry.id   a0019b7aa6c0bca192587ac70d65a42a
#
_cell.length_a   1.000
_cell.length_b   1.000
_cell.length_c   1.000
_cell.angle_alpha   90.00
_cell.angle_beta   90.00
_cell.angle_gamma   90.00
#
_symmetry.space_group_name_H-M   'P 1'
#
loop_
_entity.id
_entity.type
_entity.pdbx_description
1 polymer ?
#
loop_
_entity_poly.entity_id
_entity_poly.type
_entity_poly.pdbx_seq_one_letter_code
_entity_poly.pdbx_strand_id
1 'polypeptide(L)'
;MAELGEQEGQLDKHESIVLKNLFRLREVQVRSVMTPRSVVFAVQEDIAVADFLDKYSRRVFSRIPIYSDPEKMTGFVLRNDLLVAQSEGQSQRPLSAFRRELHAILDASSLLQAFDTFVSTSVQILLVVNEYGDTQGILTLEDVLESLLGLQIMDELDRVENMQVLARRLGAMRRKKMGLDQDLPETK
;
A
#
# COMPACT_ATOMS: atom_id res chain seq x y z
N MET A 1 19.99 6.09 23.48
CA MET A 1 20.87 4.95 23.13
C MET A 1 21.49 5.12 21.74
N ALA A 2 20.73 5.24 20.64
CA ALA A 2 21.29 5.43 19.29
C ALA A 2 22.08 6.75 19.16
N GLU A 3 21.61 7.85 19.73
CA GLU A 3 22.30 9.17 19.73
C GLU A 3 23.58 9.16 20.56
N LEU A 4 23.64 8.38 21.64
CA LEU A 4 24.85 8.20 22.44
C LEU A 4 25.91 7.40 21.67
N GLY A 5 25.52 6.35 20.93
CA GLY A 5 26.43 5.56 20.10
C GLY A 5 27.04 6.36 18.94
N GLU A 6 26.28 7.29 18.36
CA GLU A 6 26.76 8.21 17.32
C GLU A 6 27.80 9.20 17.89
N GLN A 7 27.56 9.74 19.08
CA GLN A 7 28.50 10.64 19.78
C GLN A 7 29.82 9.95 20.17
N GLU A 8 29.79 8.65 20.46
CA GLU A 8 30.97 7.84 20.77
C GLU A 8 31.67 7.27 19.52
N GLY A 9 31.19 7.58 18.31
CA GLY A 9 31.79 7.09 17.03
C GLY A 9 31.58 5.58 16.80
N GLN A 10 30.64 4.95 17.50
CA GLN A 10 30.34 3.51 17.37
C GLN A 10 29.27 3.20 16.34
N LEU A 11 28.49 4.21 15.89
CA LEU A 11 27.41 4.09 14.92
C LEU A 11 27.57 5.14 13.81
N ASP A 12 27.41 4.72 12.55
CA ASP A 12 27.26 5.65 11.42
C ASP A 12 25.88 6.34 11.54
N LYS A 13 25.79 7.53 10.93
CA LYS A 13 24.52 8.31 10.89
C LYS A 13 23.35 7.50 10.34
N HIS A 14 23.57 6.67 9.33
CA HIS A 14 22.54 5.80 8.75
C HIS A 14 22.08 4.72 9.75
N GLU A 15 23.01 4.09 10.46
CA GLU A 15 22.70 3.09 11.48
C GLU A 15 21.89 3.68 12.64
N SER A 16 22.24 4.89 13.07
CA SER A 16 21.52 5.64 14.09
C SER A 16 20.08 5.95 13.66
N ILE A 17 19.85 6.35 12.39
CA ILE A 17 18.52 6.61 11.83
C ILE A 17 17.68 5.32 11.81
N VAL A 18 18.25 4.22 11.32
CA VAL A 18 17.54 2.92 11.24
C VAL A 18 17.13 2.45 12.65
N LEU A 19 18.03 2.52 13.62
CA LEU A 19 17.72 2.15 15.02
C LEU A 19 16.62 3.04 15.61
N LYS A 20 16.67 4.34 15.39
CA LYS A 20 15.62 5.27 15.84
C LYS A 20 14.28 4.94 15.21
N ASN A 21 14.25 4.69 13.89
CA ASN A 21 13.04 4.34 13.17
C ASN A 21 12.49 2.97 13.59
N LEU A 22 13.35 2.00 13.90
CA LEU A 22 12.93 0.69 14.41
C LEU A 22 12.11 0.82 15.70
N PHE A 23 12.53 1.69 16.63
CA PHE A 23 11.74 1.96 17.82
C PHE A 23 10.42 2.66 17.51
N ARG A 24 10.43 3.55 16.52
CA ARG A 24 9.22 4.28 16.07
C ARG A 24 8.18 3.36 15.41
N LEU A 25 8.58 2.24 14.79
CA LEU A 25 7.62 1.29 14.19
C LEU A 25 6.59 0.77 15.20
N ARG A 26 6.89 0.78 16.50
CA ARG A 26 5.95 0.42 17.57
C ARG A 26 4.85 1.46 17.78
N GLU A 27 5.15 2.72 17.51
CA GLU A 27 4.28 3.87 17.79
C GLU A 27 3.49 4.30 16.56
N VAL A 28 4.06 4.07 15.36
CA VAL A 28 3.45 4.45 14.09
C VAL A 28 2.36 3.44 13.73
N GLN A 29 1.15 3.94 13.49
CA GLN A 29 0.01 3.11 13.10
C GLN A 29 -0.04 2.89 11.58
N VAL A 30 -0.54 1.72 11.16
CA VAL A 30 -0.73 1.33 9.77
C VAL A 30 -1.47 2.39 8.97
N ARG A 31 -2.54 2.97 9.52
CA ARG A 31 -3.36 4.02 8.86
C ARG A 31 -2.59 5.28 8.45
N SER A 32 -1.45 5.56 9.09
CA SER A 32 -0.64 6.74 8.77
C SER A 32 0.31 6.51 7.60
N VAL A 33 0.54 5.26 7.22
CA VAL A 33 1.52 4.85 6.19
C VAL A 33 0.84 4.19 5.00
N MET A 34 -0.25 3.43 5.20
CA MET A 34 -0.99 2.71 4.16
C MET A 34 -1.32 3.57 2.93
N THR A 35 -1.46 2.94 1.79
CA THR A 35 -2.11 3.53 0.62
C THR A 35 -3.62 3.52 0.82
N PRO A 36 -4.28 4.71 0.98
CA PRO A 36 -5.71 4.77 1.21
C PRO A 36 -6.55 4.22 0.06
N ARG A 37 -7.68 3.57 0.33
CA ARG A 37 -8.59 2.99 -0.67
C ARG A 37 -8.91 3.92 -1.84
N SER A 38 -9.03 5.21 -1.57
CA SER A 38 -9.41 6.21 -2.58
C SER A 38 -8.40 6.38 -3.72
N VAL A 39 -7.17 5.90 -3.55
CA VAL A 39 -6.06 6.01 -4.52
C VAL A 39 -5.47 4.65 -4.90
N VAL A 40 -5.89 3.56 -4.25
CA VAL A 40 -5.47 2.21 -4.63
C VAL A 40 -5.87 1.93 -6.07
N PHE A 41 -4.91 1.49 -6.87
CA PHE A 41 -5.21 0.90 -8.17
C PHE A 41 -5.72 -0.53 -7.95
N ALA A 42 -7.03 -0.71 -8.08
CA ALA A 42 -7.68 -2.01 -8.01
C ALA A 42 -8.54 -2.22 -9.26
N VAL A 43 -8.80 -3.47 -9.62
CA VAL A 43 -9.50 -3.85 -10.85
C VAL A 43 -10.63 -4.84 -10.53
N GLN A 44 -11.72 -4.78 -11.30
CA GLN A 44 -12.84 -5.70 -11.16
C GLN A 44 -12.38 -7.13 -11.50
N GLU A 45 -12.77 -8.09 -10.66
CA GLU A 45 -12.27 -9.46 -10.75
C GLU A 45 -12.77 -10.26 -11.96
N ASP A 46 -13.87 -9.79 -12.59
CA ASP A 46 -14.50 -10.46 -13.74
C ASP A 46 -13.85 -10.09 -15.08
N ILE A 47 -12.98 -9.08 -15.12
CA ILE A 47 -12.32 -8.68 -16.37
C ILE A 47 -11.43 -9.82 -16.89
N ALA A 48 -11.45 -10.05 -18.20
CA ALA A 48 -10.58 -11.06 -18.83
C ALA A 48 -9.10 -10.64 -18.77
N VAL A 49 -8.20 -11.62 -18.69
CA VAL A 49 -6.74 -11.39 -18.68
C VAL A 49 -6.30 -10.55 -19.88
N ALA A 50 -6.80 -10.84 -21.10
CA ALA A 50 -6.47 -10.08 -22.30
C ALA A 50 -6.84 -8.60 -22.16
N ASP A 51 -8.08 -8.32 -21.74
CA ASP A 51 -8.59 -6.95 -21.59
C ASP A 51 -7.81 -6.18 -20.52
N PHE A 52 -7.45 -6.86 -19.43
CA PHE A 52 -6.61 -6.26 -18.38
C PHE A 52 -5.24 -5.88 -18.91
N LEU A 53 -4.55 -6.80 -19.59
CA LEU A 53 -3.20 -6.57 -20.09
C LEU A 53 -3.17 -5.48 -21.18
N ASP A 54 -4.19 -5.41 -22.06
CA ASP A 54 -4.32 -4.36 -23.05
C ASP A 54 -4.58 -2.99 -22.38
N LYS A 55 -5.63 -2.90 -21.58
CA LYS A 55 -6.08 -1.66 -20.96
C LYS A 55 -5.06 -1.05 -19.98
N TYR A 56 -4.32 -1.91 -19.27
CA TYR A 56 -3.42 -1.50 -18.20
C TYR A 56 -1.95 -1.86 -18.48
N SER A 57 -1.56 -1.99 -19.75
CA SER A 57 -0.20 -2.31 -20.21
C SER A 57 0.87 -1.39 -19.62
N ARG A 58 0.55 -0.10 -19.46
CA ARG A 58 1.47 0.93 -18.94
C ARG A 58 1.56 0.97 -17.39
N ARG A 59 0.75 0.19 -16.67
CA ARG A 59 0.82 0.11 -15.22
C ARG A 59 1.88 -0.90 -14.81
N VAL A 60 2.77 -0.51 -13.91
CA VAL A 60 3.97 -1.30 -13.53
C VAL A 60 3.77 -2.14 -12.27
N PHE A 61 2.59 -2.06 -11.62
CA PHE A 61 2.33 -2.79 -10.38
C PHE A 61 2.44 -4.31 -10.56
N SER A 62 3.26 -4.95 -9.74
CA SER A 62 3.44 -6.41 -9.74
C SER A 62 2.26 -7.14 -9.10
N ARG A 63 1.62 -6.51 -8.08
CA ARG A 63 0.47 -7.04 -7.34
C ARG A 63 -0.72 -6.11 -7.55
N ILE A 64 -1.78 -6.64 -8.08
CA ILE A 64 -2.98 -5.88 -8.44
C ILE A 64 -4.12 -6.37 -7.56
N PRO A 65 -4.58 -5.57 -6.57
CA PRO A 65 -5.82 -5.85 -5.86
C PRO A 65 -6.99 -5.98 -6.81
N ILE A 66 -7.87 -6.95 -6.53
CA ILE A 66 -9.10 -7.17 -7.29
C ILE A 66 -10.30 -7.08 -6.37
N TYR A 67 -11.44 -6.68 -6.93
CA TYR A 67 -12.69 -6.51 -6.20
C TYR A 67 -13.87 -7.09 -6.96
N SER A 68 -14.86 -7.60 -6.22
CA SER A 68 -16.19 -7.96 -6.77
C SER A 68 -17.12 -6.76 -6.77
N ASP A 69 -17.00 -5.92 -5.75
CA ASP A 69 -17.71 -4.68 -5.54
C ASP A 69 -16.70 -3.59 -5.16
N PRO A 70 -16.89 -2.32 -5.55
CA PRO A 70 -15.93 -1.24 -5.23
C PRO A 70 -15.56 -1.08 -3.76
N GLU A 71 -16.40 -1.59 -2.85
CA GLU A 71 -16.13 -1.57 -1.41
C GLU A 71 -15.51 -2.88 -0.88
N LYS A 72 -15.52 -3.95 -1.67
CA LYS A 72 -15.10 -5.29 -1.26
C LYS A 72 -13.93 -5.82 -2.09
N MET A 73 -12.73 -5.60 -1.61
CA MET A 73 -11.54 -6.27 -2.15
C MET A 73 -11.59 -7.77 -1.82
N THR A 74 -11.51 -8.61 -2.84
CA THR A 74 -11.65 -10.07 -2.73
C THR A 74 -10.30 -10.79 -2.72
N GLY A 75 -9.24 -10.12 -3.15
CA GLY A 75 -7.90 -10.69 -3.25
C GLY A 75 -6.99 -9.81 -4.08
N PHE A 76 -5.91 -10.41 -4.57
CA PHE A 76 -5.02 -9.79 -5.54
C PHE A 76 -4.57 -10.80 -6.58
N VAL A 77 -4.06 -10.30 -7.72
CA VAL A 77 -3.42 -11.11 -8.75
C VAL A 77 -1.98 -10.65 -8.95
N LEU A 78 -1.10 -11.57 -9.37
CA LEU A 78 0.25 -11.22 -9.82
C LEU A 78 0.23 -10.93 -11.31
N ARG A 79 0.81 -9.81 -11.73
CA ARG A 79 0.96 -9.47 -13.16
C ARG A 79 1.68 -10.58 -13.93
N ASN A 80 2.70 -11.19 -13.33
CA ASN A 80 3.44 -12.26 -13.97
C ASN A 80 2.57 -13.48 -14.25
N ASP A 81 1.67 -13.87 -13.32
CA ASP A 81 0.75 -14.99 -13.53
C ASP A 81 -0.19 -14.71 -14.71
N LEU A 82 -0.61 -13.45 -14.90
CA LEU A 82 -1.46 -13.05 -16.02
C LEU A 82 -0.71 -13.09 -17.36
N LEU A 83 0.57 -12.69 -17.39
CA LEU A 83 1.40 -12.77 -18.59
C LEU A 83 1.64 -14.24 -18.99
N VAL A 84 1.89 -15.11 -18.01
CA VAL A 84 2.00 -16.56 -18.25
C VAL A 84 0.68 -17.10 -18.79
N ALA A 85 -0.44 -16.78 -18.16
CA ALA A 85 -1.77 -17.21 -18.61
C ALA A 85 -2.07 -16.75 -20.06
N GLN A 86 -1.65 -15.54 -20.42
CA GLN A 86 -1.78 -15.06 -21.81
C GLN A 86 -0.96 -15.91 -22.77
N SER A 87 0.29 -16.24 -22.43
CA SER A 87 1.18 -17.06 -23.27
C SER A 87 0.69 -18.49 -23.44
N GLU A 88 -0.04 -19.02 -22.46
CA GLU A 88 -0.64 -20.36 -22.45
C GLU A 88 -2.03 -20.42 -23.10
N GLY A 89 -2.49 -19.33 -23.73
CA GLY A 89 -3.80 -19.28 -24.39
C GLY A 89 -5.00 -19.14 -23.43
N GLN A 90 -4.76 -18.81 -22.16
CA GLN A 90 -5.80 -18.65 -21.13
C GLN A 90 -6.30 -17.18 -21.03
N SER A 91 -6.08 -16.38 -22.05
CA SER A 91 -6.32 -14.93 -22.06
C SER A 91 -7.79 -14.52 -21.84
N GLN A 92 -8.74 -15.43 -22.11
CA GLN A 92 -10.17 -15.19 -21.91
C GLN A 92 -10.67 -15.49 -20.50
N ARG A 93 -9.81 -16.05 -19.63
CA ARG A 93 -10.18 -16.33 -18.23
C ARG A 93 -10.27 -15.02 -17.43
N PRO A 94 -11.22 -14.92 -16.47
CA PRO A 94 -11.32 -13.75 -15.60
C PRO A 94 -10.14 -13.69 -14.63
N LEU A 95 -9.82 -12.49 -14.13
CA LEU A 95 -8.76 -12.29 -13.11
C LEU A 95 -9.02 -13.11 -11.85
N SER A 96 -10.29 -13.28 -11.46
CA SER A 96 -10.69 -14.10 -10.31
C SER A 96 -10.16 -15.54 -10.36
N ALA A 97 -9.89 -16.08 -11.56
CA ALA A 97 -9.30 -17.41 -11.72
C ALA A 97 -7.84 -17.50 -11.25
N PHE A 98 -7.16 -16.35 -11.11
CA PHE A 98 -5.76 -16.21 -10.68
C PHE A 98 -5.66 -15.51 -9.31
N ARG A 99 -6.79 -15.41 -8.61
CA ARG A 99 -6.88 -14.73 -7.32
C ARG A 99 -6.02 -15.41 -6.25
N ARG A 100 -5.26 -14.57 -5.54
CA ARG A 100 -4.53 -14.91 -4.32
C ARG A 100 -5.18 -14.24 -3.13
N GLU A 101 -5.06 -14.85 -1.95
CA GLU A 101 -5.63 -14.34 -0.71
C GLU A 101 -4.94 -13.05 -0.26
N LEU A 102 -5.72 -12.08 0.22
CA LEU A 102 -5.29 -10.86 0.88
C LEU A 102 -5.49 -11.02 2.39
N HIS A 103 -4.38 -11.10 3.14
CA HIS A 103 -4.45 -11.10 4.60
C HIS A 103 -4.82 -9.71 5.12
N ALA A 104 -5.73 -9.66 6.09
CA ALA A 104 -6.18 -8.40 6.67
C ALA A 104 -5.37 -8.01 7.90
N ILE A 105 -5.18 -6.69 8.09
CA ILE A 105 -4.63 -6.08 9.30
C ILE A 105 -5.49 -4.88 9.69
N LEU A 106 -5.62 -4.61 11.00
CA LEU A 106 -6.33 -3.43 11.48
C LEU A 106 -5.54 -2.15 11.19
N ASP A 107 -6.21 -1.10 10.82
CA ASP A 107 -5.63 0.23 10.56
C ASP A 107 -4.99 0.86 11.80
N ALA A 108 -5.47 0.50 13.00
CA ALA A 108 -4.94 0.89 14.30
C ALA A 108 -3.70 0.08 14.74
N SER A 109 -3.37 -1.02 14.05
CA SER A 109 -2.18 -1.83 14.35
C SER A 109 -0.90 -1.00 14.16
N SER A 110 0.17 -1.36 14.89
CA SER A 110 1.47 -0.74 14.70
C SER A 110 2.17 -1.27 13.43
N LEU A 111 3.08 -0.47 12.87
CA LEU A 111 3.90 -0.94 11.74
C LEU A 111 4.79 -2.12 12.12
N LEU A 112 5.19 -2.26 13.39
CA LEU A 112 5.92 -3.45 13.85
C LEU A 112 5.05 -4.71 13.73
N GLN A 113 3.78 -4.66 14.15
CA GLN A 113 2.86 -5.78 13.99
C GLN A 113 2.63 -6.12 12.51
N ALA A 114 2.54 -5.09 11.64
CA ALA A 114 2.46 -5.30 10.20
C ALA A 114 3.71 -5.99 9.66
N PHE A 115 4.90 -5.57 10.08
CA PHE A 115 6.17 -6.18 9.70
C PHE A 115 6.23 -7.65 10.12
N ASP A 116 5.87 -7.96 11.37
CA ASP A 116 5.80 -9.33 11.89
C ASP A 116 4.82 -10.19 11.06
N THR A 117 3.68 -9.61 10.65
CA THR A 117 2.71 -10.29 9.78
C THR A 117 3.32 -10.58 8.41
N PHE A 118 3.99 -9.62 7.77
CA PHE A 118 4.66 -9.83 6.49
C PHE A 118 5.68 -10.96 6.54
N VAL A 119 6.51 -10.98 7.59
CA VAL A 119 7.58 -11.98 7.76
C VAL A 119 6.99 -13.36 8.04
N SER A 120 6.05 -13.46 8.99
CA SER A 120 5.49 -14.76 9.42
C SER A 120 4.63 -15.44 8.35
N THR A 121 3.93 -14.65 7.53
CA THR A 121 3.04 -15.17 6.46
C THR A 121 3.72 -15.19 5.08
N SER A 122 4.93 -14.62 4.96
CA SER A 122 5.66 -14.49 3.69
C SER A 122 4.85 -13.77 2.59
N VAL A 123 3.91 -12.90 2.97
CA VAL A 123 3.16 -12.04 2.05
C VAL A 123 3.87 -10.71 1.86
N GLN A 124 3.51 -9.94 0.85
CA GLN A 124 4.11 -8.63 0.56
C GLN A 124 3.05 -7.52 0.40
N ILE A 125 1.77 -7.87 0.56
CA ILE A 125 0.64 -6.95 0.53
C ILE A 125 -0.39 -7.38 1.57
N LEU A 126 -0.91 -6.43 2.33
CA LEU A 126 -1.97 -6.62 3.32
C LEU A 126 -3.16 -5.73 2.99
N LEU A 127 -4.35 -6.23 3.25
CA LEU A 127 -5.58 -5.44 3.25
C LEU A 127 -5.70 -4.73 4.59
N VAL A 128 -5.84 -3.40 4.56
CA VAL A 128 -6.06 -2.63 5.79
C VAL A 128 -7.56 -2.44 6.00
N VAL A 129 -8.03 -2.84 7.17
CA VAL A 129 -9.45 -2.74 7.57
C VAL A 129 -9.60 -1.97 8.89
N ASN A 130 -10.78 -1.37 9.10
CA ASN A 130 -11.14 -0.81 10.39
C ASN A 130 -11.71 -1.90 11.33
N GLU A 131 -12.11 -1.50 12.55
CA GLU A 131 -12.73 -2.38 13.55
C GLU A 131 -14.07 -3.00 13.11
N TYR A 132 -14.72 -2.44 12.09
CA TYR A 132 -15.96 -2.95 11.51
C TYR A 132 -15.74 -3.89 10.32
N GLY A 133 -14.47 -4.06 9.90
CA GLY A 133 -14.11 -4.86 8.72
C GLY A 133 -14.17 -4.10 7.39
N ASP A 134 -14.44 -2.78 7.41
CA ASP A 134 -14.46 -2.00 6.17
C ASP A 134 -13.05 -1.76 5.64
N THR A 135 -12.89 -1.91 4.34
CA THR A 135 -11.62 -1.67 3.66
C THR A 135 -11.20 -0.21 3.74
N GLN A 136 -10.06 0.05 4.37
CA GLN A 136 -9.43 1.37 4.47
C GLN A 136 -8.38 1.60 3.38
N GLY A 137 -7.68 0.55 2.97
CA GLY A 137 -6.63 0.64 1.97
C GLY A 137 -5.80 -0.64 1.87
N ILE A 138 -4.57 -0.48 1.43
CA ILE A 138 -3.56 -1.54 1.39
C ILE A 138 -2.28 -1.06 2.06
N LEU A 139 -1.50 -2.00 2.59
CA LEU A 139 -0.14 -1.78 3.06
C LEU A 139 0.77 -2.78 2.37
N THR A 140 1.93 -2.33 1.89
CA THR A 140 2.95 -3.19 1.32
C THR A 140 4.16 -3.31 2.25
N LEU A 141 4.97 -4.35 2.07
CA LEU A 141 6.23 -4.49 2.80
C LEU A 141 7.17 -3.32 2.48
N GLU A 142 7.12 -2.80 1.26
CA GLU A 142 7.88 -1.63 0.82
C GLU A 142 7.57 -0.40 1.68
N ASP A 143 6.29 -0.11 1.96
CA ASP A 143 5.87 1.01 2.82
C ASP A 143 6.48 0.92 4.23
N VAL A 144 6.55 -0.30 4.79
CA VAL A 144 7.15 -0.54 6.11
C VAL A 144 8.66 -0.35 6.07
N LEU A 145 9.33 -0.86 5.03
CA LEU A 145 10.77 -0.69 4.85
C LEU A 145 11.14 0.78 4.60
N GLU A 146 10.35 1.53 3.84
CA GLU A 146 10.53 2.98 3.68
C GLU A 146 10.47 3.71 5.03
N SER A 147 9.50 3.34 5.86
CA SER A 147 9.36 3.90 7.20
C SER A 147 10.55 3.56 8.10
N LEU A 148 11.10 2.34 7.99
CA LEU A 148 12.26 1.88 8.74
C LEU A 148 13.54 2.58 8.31
N LEU A 149 13.77 2.68 7.00
CA LEU A 149 14.98 3.27 6.44
C LEU A 149 14.97 4.80 6.46
N GLY A 150 13.80 5.41 6.66
CA GLY A 150 13.62 6.85 6.61
C GLY A 150 13.83 7.42 5.20
N LEU A 151 13.71 6.57 4.19
CA LEU A 151 13.87 6.89 2.78
C LEU A 151 12.52 6.75 2.10
N GLN A 152 12.18 7.64 1.17
CA GLN A 152 11.27 7.28 0.11
C GLN A 152 12.07 6.42 -0.86
N ILE A 153 11.83 5.11 -0.86
CA ILE A 153 12.37 4.23 -1.90
C ILE A 153 11.60 4.62 -3.17
N MET A 154 12.24 5.45 -4.01
CA MET A 154 11.69 5.77 -5.32
C MET A 154 12.02 4.60 -6.23
N ASP A 155 11.00 3.83 -6.60
CA ASP A 155 11.13 2.91 -7.73
C ASP A 155 11.45 3.75 -8.98
N GLU A 156 12.42 3.30 -9.79
CA GLU A 156 12.88 4.02 -10.99
C GLU A 156 11.75 4.33 -11.97
N LEU A 157 10.61 3.67 -11.81
CA LEU A 157 9.40 3.86 -12.62
C LEU A 157 8.32 4.72 -11.93
N ASP A 158 8.44 4.96 -10.62
CA ASP A 158 7.48 5.77 -9.86
C ASP A 158 7.88 7.25 -9.86
N ARG A 159 7.60 7.94 -10.94
CA ARG A 159 7.44 9.40 -10.96
C ARG A 159 6.10 9.85 -10.38
N VAL A 160 5.44 9.00 -9.61
CA VAL A 160 4.13 9.32 -9.03
C VAL A 160 4.33 9.86 -7.61
N GLU A 161 3.79 11.06 -7.38
CA GLU A 161 3.65 11.69 -6.06
C GLU A 161 3.28 10.65 -5.00
N ASN A 162 3.89 10.78 -3.82
CA ASN A 162 3.52 10.01 -2.63
C ASN A 162 2.00 9.81 -2.58
N MET A 163 1.55 8.55 -2.59
CA MET A 163 0.13 8.19 -2.73
C MET A 163 -0.74 8.79 -1.63
N GLN A 164 -0.17 9.04 -0.45
CA GLN A 164 -0.87 9.78 0.61
C GLN A 164 -1.05 11.26 0.28
N VAL A 165 -0.06 11.90 -0.33
CA VAL A 165 -0.17 13.29 -0.80
C VAL A 165 -1.21 13.37 -1.89
N LEU A 166 -1.21 12.41 -2.82
CA LEU A 166 -2.22 12.31 -3.87
C LEU A 166 -3.62 12.09 -3.28
N ALA A 167 -3.76 11.18 -2.30
CA ALA A 167 -5.02 10.94 -1.61
C ALA A 167 -5.55 12.19 -0.91
N ARG A 168 -4.67 12.94 -0.21
CA ARG A 168 -5.03 14.22 0.45
C ARG A 168 -5.48 15.25 -0.57
N ARG A 169 -4.79 15.40 -1.71
CA ARG A 169 -5.16 16.31 -2.80
C ARG A 169 -6.51 15.95 -3.40
N LEU A 170 -6.73 14.67 -3.73
CA LEU A 170 -8.01 14.20 -4.26
C LEU A 170 -9.15 14.36 -3.25
N GLY A 171 -8.89 14.10 -1.98
CA GLY A 171 -9.84 14.34 -0.88
C GLY A 171 -10.22 15.83 -0.76
N ALA A 172 -9.23 16.74 -0.81
CA ALA A 172 -9.46 18.18 -0.80
C ALA A 172 -10.28 18.64 -2.02
N MET A 173 -9.96 18.16 -3.21
CA MET A 173 -10.73 18.47 -4.42
C MET A 173 -12.19 17.99 -4.33
N ARG A 174 -12.43 16.80 -3.76
CA ARG A 174 -13.80 16.29 -3.54
C ARG A 174 -14.56 17.14 -2.53
N ARG A 175 -13.96 17.53 -1.39
CA ARG A 175 -14.58 18.42 -0.38
C ARG A 175 -14.95 19.76 -1.00
N LYS A 176 -14.03 20.37 -1.76
CA LYS A 176 -14.28 21.64 -2.47
C LYS A 176 -15.44 21.52 -3.47
N LYS A 177 -15.52 20.41 -4.21
CA LYS A 177 -16.61 20.14 -5.16
C LYS A 177 -17.97 19.91 -4.47
N MET A 178 -17.96 19.44 -3.21
CA MET A 178 -19.16 19.21 -2.39
C MET A 178 -19.52 20.42 -1.49
N GLY A 179 -18.77 21.54 -1.57
CA GLY A 179 -19.05 22.74 -0.79
C GLY A 179 -18.78 22.61 0.72
N LEU A 180 -17.98 21.64 1.15
CA LEU A 180 -17.70 21.34 2.55
C LEU A 180 -16.49 22.11 3.14
N ASP A 181 -15.91 23.05 2.41
CA ASP A 181 -14.69 23.78 2.83
C ASP A 181 -14.97 25.08 3.64
N GLN A 182 -16.20 25.28 4.17
CA GLN A 182 -16.54 26.55 4.81
C GLN A 182 -16.30 26.63 6.33
N ASP A 183 -15.89 25.55 7.02
CA ASP A 183 -15.81 25.54 8.50
C ASP A 183 -14.56 24.82 9.06
N LEU A 184 -13.36 25.26 8.69
CA LEU A 184 -12.17 24.91 9.49
C LEU A 184 -11.52 26.19 10.00
N PRO A 185 -11.43 26.42 11.35
CA PRO A 185 -10.69 27.54 11.90
C PRO A 185 -9.20 27.39 11.59
N GLU A 186 -8.60 28.48 11.11
CA GLU A 186 -7.16 28.61 10.94
C GLU A 186 -6.49 28.43 12.31
N THR A 187 -5.83 27.27 12.50
CA THR A 187 -4.93 27.06 13.64
C THR A 187 -3.62 27.80 13.35
N LYS A 188 -3.40 28.84 14.15
CA LYS A 188 -2.14 29.58 14.25
C LYS A 188 -1.00 28.69 14.72
#